data_0985c27dd36d9600102f3f5d6b10109e
#
_entry.id   0985c27dd36d9600102f3f5d6b10109e
#
_cell.length_a   1.000
_cell.length_b   1.000
_cell.length_c   1.000
_cell.angle_alpha   90.00
_cell.angle_beta   90.00
_cell.angle_gamma   90.00
#
_symmetry.space_group_name_H-M   'P 1'
#
loop_
_entity.id
_entity.type
_entity.pdbx_description
1 polymer ?
#
loop_
_entity_poly.entity_id
_entity_poly.type
_entity_poly.pdbx_seq_one_letter_code
_entity_poly.pdbx_strand_id
1 'polypeptide(L)'
;MFLNQCLQNNSKLIEFAFHAHQQGLILPDTYLLDLDTITENGKRMLNVARQNEVKLFFMLKQLGRNPVVARRLMELGFAGCVAVDYKEALVMIENGIRLGNVGHLVQTPKAALKKIIAAHPEVMTVYSLEKIE
;
A
#
# COMPACT_ATOMS: atom_id res chain seq x y z
N MET A 1 9.16 11.99 20.13
CA MET A 1 8.27 10.83 20.31
C MET A 1 7.16 10.88 19.29
N PHE A 2 6.66 9.72 18.82
CA PHE A 2 5.65 9.61 17.76
C PHE A 2 4.40 10.46 18.00
N LEU A 3 3.76 10.38 19.19
CA LEU A 3 2.57 11.15 19.53
C LEU A 3 2.78 12.67 19.39
N ASN A 4 3.92 13.19 19.85
CA ASN A 4 4.20 14.63 19.74
C ASN A 4 4.30 15.08 18.29
N GLN A 5 4.89 14.26 17.42
CA GLN A 5 4.94 14.53 15.97
C GLN A 5 3.54 14.48 15.35
N CYS A 6 2.71 13.52 15.74
CA CYS A 6 1.34 13.45 15.27
C CYS A 6 0.52 14.68 15.70
N LEU A 7 0.64 15.11 16.96
CA LEU A 7 -0.03 16.31 17.47
C LEU A 7 0.41 17.60 16.76
N GLN A 8 1.70 17.71 16.44
CA GLN A 8 2.23 18.85 15.71
C GLN A 8 1.81 18.88 14.24
N ASN A 9 1.75 17.72 13.60
CA ASN A 9 1.52 17.62 12.15
C ASN A 9 0.04 17.43 11.79
N ASN A 10 -0.76 16.79 12.67
CA ASN A 10 -2.18 16.52 12.42
C ASN A 10 -2.97 16.35 13.72
N SER A 11 -3.14 17.43 14.48
CA SER A 11 -3.92 17.43 15.74
C SER A 11 -5.36 16.98 15.50
N LYS A 12 -5.96 17.38 14.37
CA LYS A 12 -7.35 17.04 14.02
C LYS A 12 -7.59 15.53 13.92
N LEU A 13 -6.63 14.77 13.37
CA LEU A 13 -6.73 13.31 13.32
C LEU A 13 -6.68 12.71 14.73
N ILE A 14 -5.87 13.25 15.62
CA ILE A 14 -5.76 12.79 17.00
C ILE A 14 -7.05 13.11 17.79
N GLU A 15 -7.58 14.32 17.66
CA GLU A 15 -8.86 14.73 18.25
C GLU A 15 -10.00 13.83 17.77
N PHE A 16 -10.09 13.58 16.46
CA PHE A 16 -11.05 12.65 15.88
C PHE A 16 -10.92 11.25 16.47
N ALA A 17 -9.68 10.74 16.59
CA ALA A 17 -9.40 9.42 17.16
C ALA A 17 -9.94 9.30 18.60
N PHE A 18 -9.68 10.30 19.45
CA PHE A 18 -10.18 10.34 20.82
C PHE A 18 -11.71 10.35 20.87
N HIS A 19 -12.36 11.22 20.12
CA HIS A 19 -13.82 11.30 20.09
C HIS A 19 -14.46 10.01 19.56
N ALA A 20 -13.94 9.47 18.46
CA ALA A 20 -14.45 8.23 17.88
C ALA A 20 -14.29 7.04 18.85
N HIS A 21 -13.17 6.97 19.57
CA HIS A 21 -12.96 5.95 20.58
C HIS A 21 -13.92 6.12 21.77
N GLN A 22 -14.09 7.34 22.30
CA GLN A 22 -15.02 7.62 23.40
C GLN A 22 -16.46 7.29 23.05
N GLN A 23 -16.84 7.44 21.78
CA GLN A 23 -18.17 7.08 21.27
C GLN A 23 -18.32 5.59 20.91
N GLY A 24 -17.26 4.80 21.07
CA GLY A 24 -17.27 3.36 20.73
C GLY A 24 -17.31 3.06 19.23
N LEU A 25 -16.98 4.04 18.37
CA LEU A 25 -16.97 3.88 16.91
C LEU A 25 -15.72 3.16 16.41
N ILE A 26 -14.64 3.20 17.17
CA ILE A 26 -13.39 2.52 16.86
C ILE A 26 -12.86 1.77 18.08
N LEU A 27 -12.17 0.65 17.83
CA LEU A 27 -11.50 -0.14 18.87
C LEU A 27 -10.11 0.45 19.20
N PRO A 28 -9.52 0.12 20.37
CA PRO A 28 -8.23 0.65 20.80
C PRO A 28 -7.06 0.38 19.85
N ASP A 29 -7.09 -0.75 19.14
CA ASP A 29 -6.05 -1.23 18.22
C ASP A 29 -6.33 -0.90 16.74
N THR A 30 -7.09 0.18 16.48
CA THR A 30 -7.47 0.61 15.14
C THR A 30 -6.41 1.55 14.54
N TYR A 31 -6.01 1.28 13.29
CA TYR A 31 -5.24 2.21 12.49
C TYR A 31 -6.17 3.25 11.84
N LEU A 32 -5.93 4.51 12.13
CA LEU A 32 -6.60 5.63 11.47
C LEU A 32 -5.69 6.23 10.41
N LEU A 33 -6.22 6.43 9.22
CA LEU A 33 -5.49 6.96 8.08
C LEU A 33 -6.17 8.24 7.59
N ASP A 34 -5.40 9.33 7.54
CA ASP A 34 -5.81 10.59 6.93
C ASP A 34 -5.58 10.49 5.41
N LEU A 35 -6.65 10.23 4.67
CA LEU A 35 -6.60 10.02 3.23
C LEU A 35 -6.24 11.31 2.47
N ASP A 36 -6.60 12.47 2.98
CA ASP A 36 -6.26 13.77 2.37
C ASP A 36 -4.76 14.02 2.49
N THR A 37 -4.18 13.82 3.68
CA THR A 37 -2.73 13.93 3.89
C THR A 37 -1.97 12.92 3.03
N ILE A 38 -2.42 11.67 2.94
CA ILE A 38 -1.83 10.65 2.05
C ILE A 38 -1.87 11.12 0.59
N THR A 39 -3.01 11.68 0.16
CA THR A 39 -3.21 12.20 -1.20
C THR A 39 -2.24 13.33 -1.51
N GLU A 40 -2.12 14.32 -0.63
CA GLU A 40 -1.23 15.46 -0.84
C GLU A 40 0.25 15.05 -0.85
N ASN A 41 0.65 14.14 0.05
CA ASN A 41 2.01 13.60 0.04
C ASN A 41 2.29 12.82 -1.25
N GLY A 42 1.35 12.00 -1.70
CA GLY A 42 1.44 11.27 -2.97
C GLY A 42 1.62 12.20 -4.18
N LYS A 43 0.85 13.29 -4.25
CA LYS A 43 1.00 14.31 -5.32
C LYS A 43 2.39 14.94 -5.32
N ARG A 44 2.91 15.32 -4.15
CA ARG A 44 4.25 15.89 -4.02
C ARG A 44 5.33 14.93 -4.50
N MET A 45 5.27 13.68 -4.09
CA MET A 45 6.21 12.64 -4.52
C MET A 45 6.15 12.43 -6.03
N LEU A 46 4.95 12.30 -6.60
CA LEU A 46 4.77 12.11 -8.04
C LEU A 46 5.25 13.30 -8.88
N ASN A 47 5.08 14.52 -8.37
CA ASN A 47 5.58 15.71 -9.06
C ASN A 47 7.11 15.65 -9.22
N VAL A 48 7.83 15.33 -8.17
CA VAL A 48 9.29 15.17 -8.20
C VAL A 48 9.69 13.98 -9.09
N ALA A 49 9.00 12.86 -8.99
CA ALA A 49 9.28 11.68 -9.81
C ALA A 49 9.11 11.94 -11.31
N ARG A 50 8.05 12.67 -11.70
CA ARG A 50 7.81 13.05 -13.10
C ARG A 50 8.89 13.98 -13.65
N GLN A 51 9.38 14.92 -12.85
CA GLN A 51 10.48 15.82 -13.24
C GLN A 51 11.79 15.07 -13.48
N ASN A 52 11.95 13.89 -12.91
CA ASN A 52 13.14 13.05 -13.01
C ASN A 52 12.90 11.76 -13.82
N GLU A 53 11.78 11.63 -14.51
CA GLU A 53 11.40 10.47 -15.32
C GLU A 53 11.42 9.13 -14.55
N VAL A 54 11.09 9.16 -13.26
CA VAL A 54 11.06 7.99 -12.38
C VAL A 54 9.64 7.47 -12.20
N LYS A 55 9.44 6.17 -12.36
CA LYS A 55 8.19 5.49 -11.97
C LYS A 55 8.15 5.27 -10.47
N LEU A 56 7.03 5.60 -9.83
CA LEU A 56 6.80 5.28 -8.42
C LEU A 56 5.81 4.13 -8.27
N PHE A 57 6.16 3.20 -7.42
CA PHE A 57 5.29 2.15 -6.92
C PHE A 57 5.02 2.39 -5.43
N PHE A 58 3.89 1.94 -4.93
CA PHE A 58 3.56 2.03 -3.52
C PHE A 58 3.57 0.65 -2.85
N MET A 59 3.72 0.64 -1.52
CA MET A 59 3.65 -0.57 -0.70
C MET A 59 2.74 -0.31 0.49
N LEU A 60 1.78 -1.20 0.73
CA LEU A 60 0.77 -1.04 1.79
C LEU A 60 0.94 -2.03 2.96
N LYS A 61 2.08 -2.70 3.03
CA LYS A 61 2.39 -3.66 4.10
C LYS A 61 2.05 -3.14 5.49
N GLN A 62 2.43 -1.88 5.79
CA GLN A 62 2.22 -1.26 7.09
C GLN A 62 0.82 -0.64 7.29
N LEU A 63 0.03 -0.55 6.23
CA LEU A 63 -1.31 0.03 6.24
C LEU A 63 -2.41 -1.03 6.11
N GLY A 64 -2.11 -2.28 6.49
CA GLY A 64 -3.08 -3.37 6.48
C GLY A 64 -3.56 -3.79 5.10
N ARG A 65 -2.77 -3.57 4.05
CA ARG A 65 -3.14 -3.90 2.65
C ARG A 65 -4.43 -3.20 2.20
N ASN A 66 -4.65 -1.97 2.65
CA ASN A 66 -5.90 -1.25 2.50
C ASN A 66 -6.20 -0.90 1.03
N PRO A 67 -7.26 -1.46 0.40
CA PRO A 67 -7.55 -1.24 -1.01
C PRO A 67 -8.10 0.16 -1.32
N VAL A 68 -8.63 0.88 -0.32
CA VAL A 68 -9.09 2.27 -0.51
C VAL A 68 -7.88 3.18 -0.72
N VAL A 69 -6.84 3.02 0.10
CA VAL A 69 -5.57 3.75 -0.08
C VAL A 69 -4.93 3.36 -1.42
N ALA A 70 -4.92 2.05 -1.76
CA ALA A 70 -4.38 1.58 -3.04
C ALA A 70 -5.05 2.27 -4.24
N ARG A 71 -6.38 2.30 -4.29
CA ARG A 71 -7.13 2.98 -5.35
C ARG A 71 -6.79 4.46 -5.43
N ARG A 72 -6.74 5.15 -4.28
CA ARG A 72 -6.37 6.56 -4.24
C ARG A 72 -4.98 6.82 -4.84
N LEU A 73 -4.00 5.98 -4.51
CA LEU A 73 -2.64 6.12 -5.06
C LEU A 73 -2.59 5.79 -6.56
N MET A 74 -3.35 4.80 -7.04
CA MET A 74 -3.48 4.54 -8.48
C MET A 74 -4.11 5.72 -9.23
N GLU A 75 -5.18 6.33 -8.70
CA GLU A 75 -5.83 7.52 -9.27
C GLU A 75 -4.88 8.72 -9.39
N LEU A 76 -3.92 8.87 -8.47
CA LEU A 76 -2.89 9.90 -8.53
C LEU A 76 -1.86 9.66 -9.63
N GLY A 77 -1.69 8.41 -10.07
CA GLY A 77 -0.75 8.02 -11.12
C GLY A 77 0.49 7.26 -10.64
N PHE A 78 0.43 6.62 -9.47
CA PHE A 78 1.43 5.61 -9.13
C PHE A 78 1.33 4.42 -10.10
N ALA A 79 2.46 3.79 -10.40
CA ALA A 79 2.55 2.76 -11.43
C ALA A 79 1.93 1.42 -11.02
N GLY A 80 1.84 1.14 -9.72
CA GLY A 80 1.28 -0.10 -9.17
C GLY A 80 1.70 -0.36 -7.74
N CYS A 81 1.27 -1.49 -7.20
CA CYS A 81 1.59 -1.95 -5.85
C CYS A 81 2.81 -2.89 -5.85
N VAL A 82 3.71 -2.70 -4.89
CA VAL A 82 4.73 -3.70 -4.51
C VAL A 82 4.14 -4.58 -3.42
N ALA A 83 3.73 -5.78 -3.77
CA ALA A 83 3.19 -6.76 -2.85
C ALA A 83 4.32 -7.58 -2.22
N VAL A 84 4.49 -7.49 -0.91
CA VAL A 84 5.57 -8.18 -0.20
C VAL A 84 5.35 -9.69 -0.11
N ASP A 85 4.10 -10.12 -0.13
CA ASP A 85 3.70 -11.52 -0.10
C ASP A 85 2.50 -11.79 -1.05
N TYR A 86 2.21 -13.08 -1.25
CA TYR A 86 1.11 -13.49 -2.11
C TYR A 86 -0.28 -13.06 -1.59
N LYS A 87 -0.47 -12.92 -0.28
CA LYS A 87 -1.76 -12.51 0.31
C LYS A 87 -2.07 -11.06 -0.02
N GLU A 88 -1.06 -10.20 0.06
CA GLU A 88 -1.18 -8.81 -0.38
C GLU A 88 -1.48 -8.72 -1.89
N ALA A 89 -0.75 -9.51 -2.70
CA ALA A 89 -0.99 -9.57 -4.14
C ALA A 89 -2.44 -10.00 -4.46
N LEU A 90 -2.98 -11.00 -3.78
CA LEU A 90 -4.35 -11.46 -3.99
C LEU A 90 -5.38 -10.38 -3.63
N VAL A 91 -5.20 -9.66 -2.52
CA VAL A 91 -6.07 -8.53 -2.15
C VAL A 91 -6.03 -7.43 -3.22
N MET A 92 -4.85 -7.10 -3.73
CA MET A 92 -4.71 -6.11 -4.80
C MET A 92 -5.42 -6.55 -6.09
N ILE A 93 -5.24 -7.80 -6.52
CA ILE A 93 -5.90 -8.40 -7.69
C ILE A 93 -7.43 -8.32 -7.56
N GLU A 94 -7.96 -8.74 -6.42
CA GLU A 94 -9.41 -8.74 -6.15
C GLU A 94 -10.04 -7.34 -6.16
N ASN A 95 -9.21 -6.31 -5.93
CA ASN A 95 -9.63 -4.91 -5.97
C ASN A 95 -9.23 -4.18 -7.27
N GLY A 96 -8.77 -4.89 -8.29
CA GLY A 96 -8.38 -4.32 -9.59
C GLY A 96 -7.13 -3.43 -9.55
N ILE A 97 -6.28 -3.61 -8.55
CA ILE A 97 -5.04 -2.83 -8.39
C ILE A 97 -3.91 -3.52 -9.16
N ARG A 98 -3.24 -2.74 -10.01
CA ARG A 98 -2.08 -3.22 -10.77
C ARG A 98 -0.92 -3.60 -9.86
N LEU A 99 -0.31 -4.74 -10.14
CA LEU A 99 0.87 -5.22 -9.44
C LEU A 99 2.16 -4.75 -10.15
N GLY A 100 3.02 -4.05 -9.40
CA GLY A 100 4.36 -3.67 -9.86
C GLY A 100 5.37 -4.78 -9.58
N ASN A 101 5.46 -5.22 -8.33
CA ASN A 101 6.34 -6.32 -7.93
C ASN A 101 5.62 -7.26 -6.95
N VAL A 102 5.91 -8.55 -7.04
CA VAL A 102 5.39 -9.57 -6.12
C VAL A 102 6.54 -10.46 -5.63
N GLY A 103 6.48 -10.84 -4.36
CA GLY A 103 7.45 -11.76 -3.75
C GLY A 103 8.72 -11.10 -3.23
N HIS A 104 8.70 -9.79 -3.03
CA HIS A 104 9.86 -9.03 -2.56
C HIS A 104 10.45 -9.57 -1.25
N LEU A 105 9.63 -9.97 -0.28
CA LEU A 105 10.09 -10.53 0.99
C LEU A 105 9.77 -12.02 1.15
N VAL A 106 8.63 -12.47 0.61
CA VAL A 106 8.14 -13.84 0.77
C VAL A 106 7.83 -14.43 -0.59
N GLN A 107 8.43 -15.58 -0.86
CA GLN A 107 8.21 -16.31 -2.11
C GLN A 107 6.74 -16.69 -2.28
N THR A 108 6.25 -16.52 -3.50
CA THR A 108 4.90 -16.94 -3.88
C THR A 108 4.77 -18.46 -3.84
N PRO A 109 3.82 -19.02 -3.06
CA PRO A 109 3.60 -20.45 -3.03
C PRO A 109 3.00 -20.94 -4.35
N LYS A 110 3.31 -22.18 -4.73
CA LYS A 110 2.84 -22.80 -5.99
C LYS A 110 1.32 -22.67 -6.19
N ALA A 111 0.54 -22.82 -5.11
CA ALA A 111 -0.92 -22.72 -5.16
C ALA A 111 -1.46 -21.33 -5.58
N ALA A 112 -0.71 -20.25 -5.31
CA ALA A 112 -1.12 -18.90 -5.67
C ALA A 112 -0.51 -18.41 -7.01
N LEU A 113 0.51 -19.12 -7.50
CA LEU A 113 1.34 -18.67 -8.61
C LEU A 113 0.53 -18.42 -9.89
N LYS A 114 -0.35 -19.34 -10.26
CA LYS A 114 -1.20 -19.21 -11.46
C LYS A 114 -2.05 -17.95 -11.46
N LYS A 115 -2.68 -17.62 -10.31
CA LYS A 115 -3.53 -16.42 -10.16
C LYS A 115 -2.71 -15.15 -10.24
N ILE A 116 -1.51 -15.15 -9.65
CA ILE A 116 -0.63 -13.99 -9.64
C ILE A 116 -0.02 -13.73 -11.02
N ILE A 117 0.45 -14.77 -11.72
CA ILE A 117 0.98 -14.63 -13.08
C ILE A 117 -0.11 -14.10 -14.03
N ALA A 118 -1.35 -14.61 -13.90
CA ALA A 118 -2.48 -14.15 -14.72
C ALA A 118 -2.83 -12.67 -14.51
N ALA A 119 -2.39 -12.05 -13.41
CA ALA A 119 -2.55 -10.62 -13.15
C ALA A 119 -1.43 -9.76 -13.77
N HIS A 120 -0.48 -10.38 -14.48
CA HIS A 120 0.62 -9.72 -15.20
C HIS A 120 1.40 -8.69 -14.35
N PRO A 121 2.01 -9.08 -13.20
CA PRO A 121 2.89 -8.18 -12.46
C PRO A 121 4.08 -7.76 -13.35
N GLU A 122 4.56 -6.51 -13.20
CA GLU A 122 5.74 -6.06 -13.97
C GLU A 122 6.99 -6.88 -13.59
N VAL A 123 7.11 -7.25 -12.31
CA VAL A 123 8.24 -8.01 -11.77
C VAL A 123 7.75 -9.06 -10.78
N MET A 124 8.35 -10.24 -10.83
CA MET A 124 8.25 -11.25 -9.79
C MET A 124 9.65 -11.54 -9.24
N THR A 125 9.80 -11.42 -7.92
CA THR A 125 11.07 -11.73 -7.26
C THR A 125 11.14 -13.22 -6.96
N VAL A 126 12.21 -13.87 -7.42
CA VAL A 126 12.51 -15.28 -7.14
C VAL A 126 13.93 -15.39 -6.57
N TYR A 127 14.17 -16.37 -5.70
CA TYR A 127 15.47 -16.55 -5.02
C TYR A 127 16.28 -17.73 -5.54
N SER A 128 15.73 -18.48 -6.50
CA SER A 128 16.47 -19.56 -7.18
C SER A 128 16.01 -19.72 -8.61
N LEU A 129 16.86 -20.28 -9.46
CA LEU A 129 16.57 -20.53 -10.89
C LEU A 129 15.46 -21.57 -11.06
N GLU A 130 15.38 -22.57 -10.17
CA GLU A 130 14.34 -23.62 -10.20
C GLU A 130 12.91 -23.05 -10.01
N LYS A 131 12.81 -21.81 -9.54
CA LYS A 131 11.52 -21.11 -9.41
C LYS A 131 11.04 -20.43 -10.70
N ILE A 132 11.88 -20.41 -11.72
CA ILE A 132 11.59 -19.78 -13.02
C ILE A 132 10.96 -20.81 -13.98
N GLU A 133 11.25 -22.10 -13.78
CA GLU A 133 10.67 -23.24 -14.52
C GLU A 133 9.28 -23.63 -13.98
#